data_1fc9f3f30ce2d06736b6cc7359d05949
#
_entry.id   1fc9f3f30ce2d06736b6cc7359d05949
#
_cell.length_a   1.000
_cell.length_b   1.000
_cell.length_c   1.000
_cell.angle_alpha   90.00
_cell.angle_beta   90.00
_cell.angle_gamma   90.00
#
_symmetry.space_group_name_H-M   'P 1'
#
loop_
_entity.id
_entity.type
_entity.pdbx_description
1 polymer ?
#
loop_
_entity_poly.entity_id
_entity_poly.type
_entity_poly.pdbx_seq_one_letter_code
_entity_poly.pdbx_strand_id
1 'polypeptide(L)'
;MRNVTLILDDGSRFPGKSFGYEKPIAGEVVFNTAMTGYPESLTDPSYAGQLMTLTYPLVGNYGVPPFTVEPNGLATFMESERIHAEAIIVSDYSEEFSHWNAKESLADWLKREQVPGITGIDTRELTKVLREHGVMMGKIVFDDEPGNVPEATYAGINYVDKVSCKEVIRYNEGAGKKKVVLVDCGVKTNIIRCLLKRDVEVIRVPWNHDFTGMEYDGLFISNGPGDPDTCDEAVQHIRKAMSLSDKPIFGICMGNQLLSKVGGATIYKLKYGHRSHNQPVRMVGTERCFITSQNHGYAVDNNTLGADWEPLFINMNDGSNEGIRHKTKPWFSAQFHPEAASGPTDTEFLFDEFVKLL
;
A
#
# COMPACT_ATOMS: atom_id res chain seq x y z
N MET A 1 16.82 -25.01 8.29
CA MET A 1 15.63 -24.19 8.63
C MET A 1 15.17 -24.54 10.04
N ARG A 2 15.08 -23.57 10.96
CA ARG A 2 14.58 -23.76 12.34
C ARG A 2 13.07 -23.89 12.34
N ASN A 3 12.53 -24.63 13.32
CA ASN A 3 11.09 -24.71 13.53
C ASN A 3 10.57 -23.39 14.15
N VAL A 4 9.47 -22.90 13.62
CA VAL A 4 8.79 -21.69 14.08
C VAL A 4 7.29 -21.93 14.12
N THR A 5 6.60 -21.18 14.96
CA THR A 5 5.14 -21.21 15.02
C THR A 5 4.60 -19.78 14.88
N LEU A 6 3.66 -19.57 13.94
CA LEU A 6 2.81 -18.40 13.96
C LEU A 6 1.69 -18.63 14.98
N ILE A 7 1.53 -17.70 15.91
CA ILE A 7 0.48 -17.71 16.94
C ILE A 7 -0.37 -16.47 16.75
N LEU A 8 -1.68 -16.62 16.53
CA LEU A 8 -2.65 -15.55 16.43
C LEU A 8 -3.20 -15.17 17.81
N ASP A 9 -3.80 -13.99 17.92
CA ASP A 9 -4.38 -13.49 19.18
C ASP A 9 -5.56 -14.34 19.70
N ASP A 10 -6.25 -15.08 18.81
CA ASP A 10 -7.28 -16.04 19.20
C ASP A 10 -6.72 -17.36 19.75
N GLY A 11 -5.40 -17.50 19.78
CA GLY A 11 -4.68 -18.69 20.21
C GLY A 11 -4.44 -19.72 19.10
N SER A 12 -4.91 -19.51 17.89
CA SER A 12 -4.64 -20.36 16.73
C SER A 12 -3.15 -20.46 16.45
N ARG A 13 -2.66 -21.67 16.13
CA ARG A 13 -1.23 -21.95 15.96
C ARG A 13 -0.98 -22.62 14.62
N PHE A 14 -0.01 -22.08 13.88
CA PHE A 14 0.40 -22.58 12.58
C PHE A 14 1.91 -22.89 12.62
N PRO A 15 2.29 -24.17 12.73
CA PRO A 15 3.69 -24.57 12.71
C PRO A 15 4.28 -24.47 11.31
N GLY A 16 5.56 -24.09 11.23
CA GLY A 16 6.28 -23.94 9.97
C GLY A 16 7.79 -23.96 10.18
N LYS A 17 8.53 -23.51 9.18
CA LYS A 17 10.00 -23.42 9.19
C LYS A 17 10.45 -22.04 8.74
N SER A 18 11.50 -21.53 9.39
CA SER A 18 12.16 -20.28 9.00
C SER A 18 12.99 -20.48 7.73
N PHE A 19 12.83 -19.57 6.74
CA PHE A 19 13.74 -19.49 5.57
C PHE A 19 14.35 -18.09 5.38
N GLY A 20 13.81 -17.08 6.07
CA GLY A 20 14.34 -15.71 6.08
C GLY A 20 15.30 -15.45 7.23
N TYR A 21 15.29 -14.20 7.74
CA TYR A 21 16.09 -13.82 8.90
C TYR A 21 15.50 -14.42 10.19
N GLU A 22 16.36 -14.97 11.05
CA GLU A 22 15.93 -15.67 12.25
C GLU A 22 15.77 -14.71 13.43
N LYS A 23 14.61 -14.08 13.53
CA LYS A 23 14.23 -13.28 14.70
C LYS A 23 12.74 -13.42 14.99
N PRO A 24 12.32 -13.46 16.26
CA PRO A 24 10.90 -13.39 16.61
C PRO A 24 10.35 -12.01 16.25
N ILE A 25 9.11 -11.96 15.77
CA ILE A 25 8.45 -10.74 15.31
C ILE A 25 6.95 -10.82 15.60
N ALA A 26 6.30 -9.67 15.76
CA ALA A 26 4.85 -9.58 15.84
C ALA A 26 4.32 -8.46 14.94
N GLY A 27 3.08 -8.59 14.47
CA GLY A 27 2.42 -7.62 13.59
C GLY A 27 0.99 -8.02 13.30
N GLU A 28 0.26 -7.16 12.58
CA GLU A 28 -1.08 -7.48 12.09
C GLU A 28 -0.98 -8.51 10.96
N VAL A 29 -1.61 -9.66 11.13
CA VAL A 29 -1.58 -10.73 10.11
C VAL A 29 -2.61 -10.43 9.03
N VAL A 30 -2.12 -10.28 7.81
CA VAL A 30 -2.93 -10.01 6.63
C VAL A 30 -2.66 -11.05 5.55
N PHE A 31 -3.57 -11.22 4.60
CA PHE A 31 -3.35 -12.09 3.45
C PHE A 31 -3.49 -11.35 2.13
N ASN A 32 -2.69 -11.74 1.16
CA ASN A 32 -2.71 -11.25 -0.21
C ASN A 32 -2.91 -12.44 -1.17
N THR A 33 -3.86 -12.32 -2.09
CA THR A 33 -4.20 -13.36 -3.06
C THR A 33 -3.55 -13.15 -4.44
N ALA A 34 -2.63 -12.20 -4.55
CA ALA A 34 -1.86 -11.99 -5.78
C ALA A 34 -0.99 -13.21 -6.10
N MET A 35 -0.90 -13.54 -7.39
CA MET A 35 -0.12 -14.68 -7.88
C MET A 35 1.36 -14.35 -8.11
N THR A 36 1.68 -13.08 -8.30
CA THR A 36 3.00 -12.55 -8.65
C THR A 36 3.26 -11.24 -7.93
N GLY A 37 4.50 -10.75 -7.97
CA GLY A 37 4.84 -9.42 -7.46
C GLY A 37 5.18 -9.41 -5.97
N TYR A 38 5.77 -10.48 -5.43
CA TYR A 38 6.19 -10.46 -4.03
C TYR A 38 7.34 -9.45 -3.76
N PRO A 39 8.27 -9.14 -4.67
CA PRO A 39 9.26 -8.10 -4.41
C PRO A 39 8.62 -6.71 -4.31
N GLU A 40 7.69 -6.40 -5.20
CA GLU A 40 6.93 -5.16 -5.20
C GLU A 40 6.06 -5.05 -3.93
N SER A 41 5.36 -6.12 -3.57
CA SER A 41 4.53 -6.15 -2.36
C SER A 41 5.35 -6.00 -1.08
N LEU A 42 6.51 -6.66 -0.97
CA LEU A 42 7.39 -6.56 0.20
C LEU A 42 7.95 -5.14 0.37
N THR A 43 8.21 -4.43 -0.74
CA THR A 43 8.73 -3.06 -0.73
C THR A 43 7.65 -1.98 -0.76
N ASP A 44 6.36 -2.35 -0.81
CA ASP A 44 5.23 -1.41 -0.67
C ASP A 44 5.14 -0.93 0.78
N PRO A 45 5.33 0.39 1.04
CA PRO A 45 5.24 0.94 2.39
C PRO A 45 3.90 0.68 3.09
N SER A 46 2.84 0.41 2.33
CA SER A 46 1.50 0.10 2.87
C SER A 46 1.45 -1.18 3.72
N TYR A 47 2.49 -2.04 3.65
CA TYR A 47 2.60 -3.22 4.52
C TYR A 47 3.35 -2.97 5.84
N ALA A 48 3.74 -1.74 6.17
CA ALA A 48 4.43 -1.46 7.42
C ALA A 48 3.59 -1.91 8.65
N GLY A 49 4.22 -2.66 9.56
CA GLY A 49 3.58 -3.23 10.75
C GLY A 49 2.80 -4.53 10.50
N GLN A 50 2.84 -5.11 9.29
CA GLN A 50 2.04 -6.28 8.91
C GLN A 50 2.90 -7.52 8.65
N LEU A 51 2.40 -8.68 9.08
CA LEU A 51 2.88 -10.02 8.71
C LEU A 51 2.10 -10.44 7.44
N MET A 52 2.76 -10.44 6.30
CA MET A 52 2.13 -10.65 5.00
C MET A 52 2.05 -12.13 4.64
N THR A 53 0.84 -12.68 4.57
CA THR A 53 0.59 -14.04 4.09
C THR A 53 0.30 -14.02 2.59
N LEU A 54 1.08 -14.76 1.79
CA LEU A 54 0.79 -15.00 0.39
C LEU A 54 0.01 -16.32 0.24
N THR A 55 -1.17 -16.24 -0.37
CA THR A 55 -2.03 -17.42 -0.55
C THR A 55 -1.66 -18.23 -1.79
N TYR A 56 -0.88 -17.66 -2.71
CA TYR A 56 -0.34 -18.39 -3.84
C TYR A 56 0.64 -19.46 -3.34
N PRO A 57 0.49 -20.71 -3.77
CA PRO A 57 1.16 -21.84 -3.10
C PRO A 57 2.68 -21.86 -3.27
N LEU A 58 3.23 -21.31 -4.36
CA LEU A 58 4.67 -21.33 -4.63
C LEU A 58 5.24 -19.91 -4.69
N VAL A 59 6.17 -19.61 -3.81
CA VAL A 59 6.83 -18.29 -3.70
C VAL A 59 8.35 -18.47 -3.73
N GLY A 60 9.07 -17.51 -4.33
CA GLY A 60 10.52 -17.55 -4.48
C GLY A 60 11.01 -18.05 -5.84
N ASN A 61 10.15 -18.70 -6.62
CA ASN A 61 10.50 -19.39 -7.87
C ASN A 61 11.05 -18.51 -8.98
N TYR A 62 10.87 -17.19 -8.94
CA TYR A 62 11.48 -16.26 -9.91
C TYR A 62 12.54 -15.34 -9.28
N GLY A 63 12.92 -15.59 -8.02
CA GLY A 63 13.99 -14.83 -7.35
C GLY A 63 13.62 -13.38 -7.10
N VAL A 64 14.64 -12.55 -6.88
CA VAL A 64 14.52 -11.12 -6.62
C VAL A 64 15.38 -10.35 -7.63
N PRO A 65 14.84 -9.28 -8.26
CA PRO A 65 15.60 -8.45 -9.16
C PRO A 65 16.70 -7.67 -8.40
N PRO A 66 17.74 -7.16 -9.12
CA PRO A 66 18.76 -6.35 -8.49
C PRO A 66 18.15 -5.04 -7.96
N PHE A 67 18.63 -4.58 -6.81
CA PHE A 67 18.35 -3.20 -6.40
C PHE A 67 19.19 -2.26 -7.28
N THR A 68 18.53 -1.56 -8.18
CA THR A 68 19.13 -0.54 -9.06
C THR A 68 18.34 0.75 -8.95
N VAL A 69 19.02 1.87 -9.15
CA VAL A 69 18.46 3.20 -9.04
C VAL A 69 18.53 3.91 -10.39
N GLU A 70 17.44 4.49 -10.83
CA GLU A 70 17.36 5.32 -12.03
C GLU A 70 18.09 6.66 -11.85
N PRO A 71 18.44 7.39 -12.93
CA PRO A 71 19.09 8.70 -12.83
C PRO A 71 18.32 9.74 -11.99
N ASN A 72 17.01 9.58 -11.86
CA ASN A 72 16.13 10.42 -11.03
C ASN A 72 16.12 10.02 -9.53
N GLY A 73 16.91 9.01 -9.13
CA GLY A 73 17.00 8.53 -7.74
C GLY A 73 15.95 7.48 -7.35
N LEU A 74 15.07 7.06 -8.26
CA LEU A 74 14.02 6.07 -7.97
C LEU A 74 14.54 4.64 -8.14
N ALA A 75 14.11 3.74 -7.27
CA ALA A 75 14.38 2.31 -7.44
C ALA A 75 13.73 1.79 -8.74
N THR A 76 14.45 0.99 -9.52
CA THR A 76 13.99 0.54 -10.86
C THR A 76 12.88 -0.52 -10.77
N PHE A 77 13.02 -1.50 -9.88
CA PHE A 77 12.18 -2.69 -9.82
C PHE A 77 11.42 -2.84 -8.50
N MET A 78 11.63 -1.93 -7.56
CA MET A 78 11.03 -1.96 -6.23
C MET A 78 10.11 -0.75 -6.03
N GLU A 79 9.21 -0.85 -5.07
CA GLU A 79 8.27 0.22 -4.74
C GLU A 79 8.78 1.17 -3.65
N SER A 80 9.91 0.82 -3.06
CA SER A 80 10.71 1.67 -2.16
C SER A 80 12.13 1.12 -2.02
N GLU A 81 12.93 1.72 -1.16
CA GLU A 81 14.34 1.41 -0.96
C GLU A 81 14.59 0.20 -0.04
N ARG A 82 13.56 -0.33 0.61
CA ARG A 82 13.65 -1.43 1.60
C ARG A 82 12.37 -2.26 1.66
N ILE A 83 12.44 -3.40 2.35
CA ILE A 83 11.25 -4.17 2.74
C ILE A 83 10.53 -3.43 3.88
N HIS A 84 9.19 -3.31 3.78
CA HIS A 84 8.34 -2.71 4.80
C HIS A 84 7.48 -3.73 5.55
N ALA A 85 7.15 -4.86 4.93
CA ALA A 85 6.47 -5.94 5.64
C ALA A 85 7.34 -6.47 6.78
N GLU A 86 6.74 -6.72 7.95
CA GLU A 86 7.47 -7.24 9.12
C GLU A 86 7.93 -8.69 8.92
N ALA A 87 7.18 -9.49 8.17
CA ALA A 87 7.54 -10.84 7.76
C ALA A 87 6.72 -11.28 6.54
N ILE A 88 7.20 -12.33 5.86
CA ILE A 88 6.45 -13.04 4.82
C ILE A 88 6.11 -14.46 5.29
N ILE A 89 4.86 -14.88 5.03
CA ILE A 89 4.30 -16.18 5.40
C ILE A 89 3.83 -16.87 4.13
N VAL A 90 4.36 -18.08 3.86
CA VAL A 90 4.06 -18.82 2.63
C VAL A 90 3.79 -20.30 2.92
N SER A 91 3.06 -20.98 2.05
CA SER A 91 2.88 -22.43 2.13
C SER A 91 4.10 -23.16 1.62
N ASP A 92 4.64 -22.75 0.49
CA ASP A 92 5.79 -23.40 -0.14
C ASP A 92 6.80 -22.36 -0.62
N TYR A 93 8.06 -22.50 -0.21
CA TYR A 93 9.16 -21.65 -0.62
C TYR A 93 10.08 -22.43 -1.58
N SER A 94 10.29 -21.88 -2.79
CA SER A 94 11.24 -22.41 -3.75
C SER A 94 12.66 -21.93 -3.44
N GLU A 95 13.55 -22.86 -3.11
CA GLU A 95 14.98 -22.54 -2.92
C GLU A 95 15.67 -22.23 -4.25
N GLU A 96 15.22 -22.89 -5.33
CA GLU A 96 15.70 -22.62 -6.68
C GLU A 96 14.81 -21.58 -7.36
N PHE A 97 15.45 -20.68 -8.11
CA PHE A 97 14.75 -19.63 -8.84
C PHE A 97 15.28 -19.51 -10.26
N SER A 98 14.41 -19.11 -11.17
CA SER A 98 14.76 -18.84 -12.57
C SER A 98 13.92 -17.71 -13.15
N HIS A 99 14.56 -16.59 -13.46
CA HIS A 99 13.96 -15.48 -14.18
C HIS A 99 15.06 -14.63 -14.81
N TRP A 100 14.81 -14.04 -15.98
CA TRP A 100 15.80 -13.24 -16.71
C TRP A 100 16.37 -12.07 -15.88
N ASN A 101 15.60 -11.54 -14.93
CA ASN A 101 15.97 -10.40 -14.08
C ASN A 101 16.32 -10.82 -12.64
N ALA A 102 16.39 -12.10 -12.35
CA ALA A 102 16.70 -12.55 -10.99
C ALA A 102 18.20 -12.38 -10.67
N LYS A 103 18.50 -11.78 -9.54
CA LYS A 103 19.87 -11.57 -9.04
C LYS A 103 20.17 -12.44 -7.82
N GLU A 104 19.20 -12.66 -6.95
CA GLU A 104 19.37 -13.41 -5.70
C GLU A 104 18.09 -14.18 -5.34
N SER A 105 18.22 -15.11 -4.38
CA SER A 105 17.05 -15.81 -3.83
C SER A 105 16.24 -14.89 -2.92
N LEU A 106 14.94 -15.20 -2.75
CA LEU A 106 14.11 -14.49 -1.77
C LEU A 106 14.66 -14.67 -0.35
N ALA A 107 15.18 -15.85 0.00
CA ALA A 107 15.76 -16.11 1.32
C ALA A 107 16.98 -15.23 1.61
N ASP A 108 17.89 -15.06 0.65
CA ASP A 108 19.10 -14.26 0.83
C ASP A 108 18.74 -12.78 0.97
N TRP A 109 17.79 -12.31 0.15
CA TRP A 109 17.27 -10.95 0.27
C TRP A 109 16.65 -10.68 1.65
N LEU A 110 15.74 -11.56 2.10
CA LEU A 110 15.11 -11.43 3.42
C LEU A 110 16.13 -11.43 4.56
N LYS A 111 17.17 -12.30 4.48
CA LYS A 111 18.25 -12.33 5.48
C LYS A 111 19.05 -11.02 5.48
N ARG A 112 19.37 -10.48 4.31
CA ARG A 112 20.10 -9.21 4.17
C ARG A 112 19.31 -8.04 4.76
N GLU A 113 18.00 -8.00 4.49
CA GLU A 113 17.08 -6.96 4.99
C GLU A 113 16.61 -7.23 6.44
N GLN A 114 17.05 -8.31 7.07
CA GLN A 114 16.69 -8.73 8.42
C GLN A 114 15.18 -8.96 8.63
N VAL A 115 14.52 -9.48 7.61
CA VAL A 115 13.08 -9.77 7.59
C VAL A 115 12.84 -11.29 7.74
N PRO A 116 12.00 -11.74 8.69
CA PRO A 116 11.62 -13.13 8.80
C PRO A 116 10.80 -13.63 7.61
N GLY A 117 11.07 -14.88 7.20
CA GLY A 117 10.27 -15.61 6.23
C GLY A 117 9.94 -16.98 6.79
N ILE A 118 8.69 -17.38 6.73
CA ILE A 118 8.24 -18.70 7.21
C ILE A 118 7.52 -19.46 6.10
N THR A 119 7.82 -20.74 5.99
CA THR A 119 7.25 -21.68 5.01
C THR A 119 6.67 -22.91 5.70
N GLY A 120 5.85 -23.68 4.96
CA GLY A 120 5.17 -24.85 5.49
C GLY A 120 3.89 -24.53 6.26
N ILE A 121 3.43 -23.28 6.20
CA ILE A 121 2.18 -22.84 6.82
C ILE A 121 0.99 -23.24 5.94
N ASP A 122 -0.08 -23.76 6.55
CA ASP A 122 -1.37 -23.88 5.85
C ASP A 122 -1.98 -22.48 5.64
N THR A 123 -1.52 -21.81 4.59
CA THR A 123 -1.98 -20.45 4.27
C THR A 123 -3.46 -20.41 3.86
N ARG A 124 -4.02 -21.54 3.40
CA ARG A 124 -5.44 -21.66 3.11
C ARG A 124 -6.28 -21.65 4.39
N GLU A 125 -5.88 -22.42 5.39
CA GLU A 125 -6.58 -22.43 6.68
C GLU A 125 -6.40 -21.10 7.41
N LEU A 126 -5.19 -20.54 7.43
CA LEU A 126 -4.93 -19.21 7.96
C LEU A 126 -5.83 -18.15 7.31
N THR A 127 -5.98 -18.17 5.98
CA THR A 127 -6.86 -17.25 5.27
C THR A 127 -8.33 -17.41 5.64
N LYS A 128 -8.81 -18.64 5.88
CA LYS A 128 -10.20 -18.87 6.36
C LYS A 128 -10.40 -18.26 7.75
N VAL A 129 -9.47 -18.48 8.69
CA VAL A 129 -9.52 -17.87 10.02
C VAL A 129 -9.62 -16.36 9.92
N LEU A 130 -8.73 -15.72 9.12
CA LEU A 130 -8.74 -14.27 8.94
C LEU A 130 -10.01 -13.74 8.24
N ARG A 131 -10.61 -14.52 7.33
CA ARG A 131 -11.89 -14.13 6.70
C ARG A 131 -13.08 -14.27 7.64
N GLU A 132 -13.07 -15.26 8.51
CA GLU A 132 -14.15 -15.53 9.46
C GLU A 132 -14.11 -14.58 10.67
N HIS A 133 -12.91 -14.29 11.20
CA HIS A 133 -12.73 -13.51 12.43
C HIS A 133 -12.25 -12.07 12.18
N GLY A 134 -11.73 -11.76 11.00
CA GLY A 134 -11.08 -10.50 10.65
C GLY A 134 -9.56 -10.59 10.78
N VAL A 135 -8.87 -9.54 10.30
CA VAL A 135 -7.42 -9.43 10.55
C VAL A 135 -7.15 -9.25 12.04
N MET A 136 -6.10 -9.89 12.53
CA MET A 136 -5.74 -9.86 13.95
C MET A 136 -4.23 -9.83 14.12
N MET A 137 -3.79 -9.50 15.31
CA MET A 137 -2.37 -9.56 15.64
C MET A 137 -1.89 -11.01 15.67
N GLY A 138 -0.62 -11.20 15.33
CA GLY A 138 0.04 -12.50 15.41
C GLY A 138 1.51 -12.34 15.76
N LYS A 139 2.11 -13.45 16.22
CA LYS A 139 3.51 -13.52 16.63
C LYS A 139 4.18 -14.71 15.97
N ILE A 140 5.36 -14.51 15.41
CA ILE A 140 6.23 -15.56 14.91
C ILE A 140 7.25 -15.84 16.02
N VAL A 141 7.27 -17.07 16.54
CA VAL A 141 8.15 -17.50 17.62
C VAL A 141 8.97 -18.71 17.19
N PHE A 142 10.19 -18.83 17.71
CA PHE A 142 11.02 -20.01 17.51
C PHE A 142 10.71 -21.05 18.60
N ASP A 143 10.50 -22.28 18.19
CA ASP A 143 10.05 -23.37 19.13
C ASP A 143 11.10 -23.66 20.18
N ASP A 144 12.39 -23.42 19.92
CA ASP A 144 13.50 -23.58 20.85
C ASP A 144 13.76 -22.32 21.73
N GLU A 145 13.08 -21.20 21.48
CA GLU A 145 13.17 -19.95 22.24
C GLU A 145 11.78 -19.36 22.58
N PRO A 146 10.86 -20.09 23.19
CA PRO A 146 9.45 -19.69 23.29
C PRO A 146 9.20 -18.46 24.19
N GLY A 147 10.17 -18.04 24.99
CA GLY A 147 10.05 -16.92 25.92
C GLY A 147 10.37 -15.54 25.29
N ASN A 148 10.94 -15.49 24.09
CA ASN A 148 11.34 -14.24 23.45
C ASN A 148 10.31 -13.77 22.41
N VAL A 149 9.11 -13.41 22.89
CA VAL A 149 8.00 -13.00 22.04
C VAL A 149 7.78 -11.49 22.18
N PRO A 150 8.00 -10.69 21.13
CA PRO A 150 7.72 -9.27 21.18
C PRO A 150 6.22 -9.03 21.37
N GLU A 151 5.88 -8.08 22.21
CA GLU A 151 4.52 -7.51 22.19
C GLU A 151 4.41 -6.54 21.03
N ALA A 152 3.30 -6.58 20.32
CA ALA A 152 2.99 -5.63 19.26
C ALA A 152 1.54 -5.20 19.33
N THR A 153 1.30 -3.95 18.98
CA THR A 153 -0.01 -3.40 18.69
C THR A 153 0.04 -2.74 17.34
N TYR A 154 -1.04 -2.78 16.61
CA TYR A 154 -1.17 -2.05 15.34
C TYR A 154 -2.03 -0.78 15.53
N ALA A 155 -3.01 -0.86 16.39
CA ALA A 155 -3.94 0.25 16.65
C ALA A 155 -3.25 1.46 17.29
N GLY A 156 -3.61 2.66 16.83
CA GLY A 156 -3.12 3.93 17.37
C GLY A 156 -1.68 4.30 17.00
N ILE A 157 -0.99 3.47 16.20
CA ILE A 157 0.35 3.79 15.69
C ILE A 157 0.22 4.55 14.37
N ASN A 158 0.87 5.71 14.27
CA ASN A 158 1.01 6.40 13.00
C ASN A 158 2.12 5.75 12.16
N TYR A 159 1.72 4.79 11.30
CA TYR A 159 2.64 4.14 10.38
C TYR A 159 3.03 5.03 9.20
N VAL A 160 2.20 6.01 8.84
CA VAL A 160 2.53 7.01 7.82
C VAL A 160 3.76 7.79 8.23
N ASP A 161 3.85 8.23 9.49
CA ASP A 161 5.05 8.93 9.99
C ASP A 161 6.32 8.08 9.91
N LYS A 162 6.20 6.75 10.06
CA LYS A 162 7.37 5.84 9.99
C LYS A 162 7.91 5.65 8.58
N VAL A 163 7.08 5.81 7.54
CA VAL A 163 7.45 5.51 6.14
C VAL A 163 7.56 6.74 5.26
N SER A 164 6.92 7.84 5.61
CA SER A 164 7.00 9.12 4.90
C SER A 164 8.43 9.65 4.84
N CYS A 165 8.79 10.32 3.75
CA CYS A 165 10.05 11.06 3.66
C CYS A 165 10.17 12.11 4.80
N LYS A 166 11.39 12.47 5.18
CA LYS A 166 11.63 13.43 6.26
C LYS A 166 11.99 14.82 5.73
N GLU A 167 12.26 14.91 4.43
CA GLU A 167 12.67 16.15 3.76
C GLU A 167 11.90 16.29 2.45
N VAL A 168 11.82 17.51 1.92
CA VAL A 168 11.25 17.78 0.61
C VAL A 168 12.19 17.27 -0.48
N ILE A 169 11.69 16.42 -1.36
CA ILE A 169 12.45 15.82 -2.47
C ILE A 169 11.82 16.29 -3.79
N ARG A 170 12.67 16.71 -4.74
CA ARG A 170 12.22 17.17 -6.05
C ARG A 170 12.66 16.21 -7.14
N TYR A 171 11.75 15.92 -8.06
CA TYR A 171 12.01 15.11 -9.24
C TYR A 171 11.70 15.92 -10.48
N ASN A 172 12.53 15.80 -11.51
CA ASN A 172 12.38 16.52 -12.79
C ASN A 172 12.33 18.05 -12.63
N GLU A 173 13.12 18.57 -11.67
CA GLU A 173 13.13 19.99 -11.34
C GLU A 173 13.51 20.87 -12.53
N GLY A 174 12.65 21.86 -12.83
CA GLY A 174 12.82 22.78 -13.94
C GLY A 174 12.64 22.21 -15.33
N ALA A 175 12.43 20.90 -15.48
CA ALA A 175 12.17 20.26 -16.78
C ALA A 175 10.67 20.01 -17.02
N GLY A 176 9.87 19.88 -15.95
CA GLY A 176 8.42 19.71 -16.03
C GLY A 176 7.69 21.00 -16.38
N LYS A 177 6.64 20.88 -17.21
CA LYS A 177 5.77 22.02 -17.58
C LYS A 177 4.80 22.39 -16.45
N LYS A 178 4.47 21.45 -15.61
CA LYS A 178 3.52 21.56 -14.50
C LYS A 178 4.14 21.00 -13.23
N LYS A 179 3.81 21.59 -12.08
CA LYS A 179 4.33 21.21 -10.76
C LYS A 179 3.24 20.54 -9.95
N VAL A 180 3.54 19.38 -9.41
CA VAL A 180 2.64 18.65 -8.51
C VAL A 180 3.30 18.52 -7.16
N VAL A 181 2.64 19.01 -6.11
CA VAL A 181 2.99 18.63 -4.74
C VAL A 181 2.44 17.24 -4.48
N LEU A 182 3.31 16.32 -4.05
CA LEU A 182 2.97 14.97 -3.66
C LEU A 182 3.14 14.82 -2.16
N VAL A 183 2.02 14.69 -1.42
CA VAL A 183 2.01 14.39 0.02
C VAL A 183 2.36 12.92 0.20
N ASP A 184 3.49 12.67 0.83
CA ASP A 184 4.03 11.34 1.01
C ASP A 184 3.48 10.67 2.27
N CYS A 185 2.45 9.87 2.10
CA CYS A 185 1.91 9.01 3.17
C CYS A 185 2.56 7.61 3.19
N GLY A 186 3.59 7.36 2.40
CA GLY A 186 4.20 6.06 2.13
C GLY A 186 4.10 5.72 0.65
N VAL A 187 4.58 6.64 -0.18
CA VAL A 187 4.42 6.59 -1.63
C VAL A 187 5.16 5.42 -2.25
N LYS A 188 4.46 4.64 -3.08
CA LYS A 188 5.06 3.67 -3.98
C LYS A 188 5.82 4.39 -5.10
N THR A 189 7.03 3.92 -5.38
CA THR A 189 7.90 4.50 -6.41
C THR A 189 7.19 4.59 -7.77
N ASN A 190 6.31 3.64 -8.10
CA ASN A 190 5.61 3.65 -9.38
C ASN A 190 4.60 4.80 -9.52
N ILE A 191 4.05 5.31 -8.44
CA ILE A 191 3.22 6.54 -8.49
C ILE A 191 4.06 7.71 -9.00
N ILE A 192 5.27 7.89 -8.47
CA ILE A 192 6.18 8.95 -8.92
C ILE A 192 6.56 8.74 -10.38
N ARG A 193 6.91 7.49 -10.80
CA ARG A 193 7.19 7.16 -12.20
C ARG A 193 6.02 7.51 -13.13
N CYS A 194 4.78 7.20 -12.73
CA CYS A 194 3.58 7.53 -13.51
C CYS A 194 3.41 9.03 -13.74
N LEU A 195 3.74 9.86 -12.74
CA LEU A 195 3.73 11.31 -12.87
C LEU A 195 4.88 11.80 -13.77
N LEU A 196 6.11 11.30 -13.56
CA LEU A 196 7.28 11.71 -14.34
C LEU A 196 7.17 11.34 -15.83
N LYS A 197 6.55 10.20 -16.18
CA LYS A 197 6.25 9.81 -17.58
C LYS A 197 5.38 10.85 -18.32
N ARG A 198 4.70 11.72 -17.59
CA ARG A 198 3.78 12.76 -18.09
C ARG A 198 4.37 14.17 -18.03
N ASP A 199 5.70 14.28 -17.99
CA ASP A 199 6.45 15.54 -17.96
C ASP A 199 6.07 16.48 -16.80
N VAL A 200 5.71 15.93 -15.66
CA VAL A 200 5.37 16.68 -14.45
C VAL A 200 6.63 16.82 -13.57
N GLU A 201 6.85 18.01 -13.01
CA GLU A 201 7.76 18.21 -11.88
C GLU A 201 7.04 17.73 -10.60
N VAL A 202 7.64 16.81 -9.84
CA VAL A 202 7.06 16.29 -8.59
C VAL A 202 7.83 16.85 -7.40
N ILE A 203 7.12 17.49 -6.49
CA ILE A 203 7.62 17.99 -5.21
C ILE A 203 7.05 17.09 -4.12
N ARG A 204 7.79 16.04 -3.75
CA ARG A 204 7.44 15.11 -2.68
C ARG A 204 7.69 15.77 -1.33
N VAL A 205 6.66 15.89 -0.50
CA VAL A 205 6.73 16.50 0.82
C VAL A 205 6.35 15.49 1.92
N PRO A 206 6.89 15.60 3.15
CA PRO A 206 6.45 14.80 4.28
C PRO A 206 4.93 14.87 4.47
N TRP A 207 4.34 13.81 5.02
CA TRP A 207 2.89 13.69 5.23
C TRP A 207 2.27 14.85 6.01
N ASN A 208 3.00 15.44 6.95
CA ASN A 208 2.57 16.52 7.83
C ASN A 208 3.14 17.91 7.45
N HIS A 209 3.74 18.03 6.27
CA HIS A 209 4.30 19.30 5.78
C HIS A 209 3.20 20.28 5.37
N ASP A 210 3.26 21.54 5.84
CA ASP A 210 2.37 22.60 5.35
C ASP A 210 2.85 23.10 3.98
N PHE A 211 2.29 22.51 2.94
CA PHE A 211 2.58 22.86 1.54
C PHE A 211 1.74 24.02 0.99
N THR A 212 0.83 24.62 1.80
CA THR A 212 -0.14 25.62 1.32
C THR A 212 0.49 26.93 0.87
N GLY A 213 1.72 27.21 1.28
CA GLY A 213 2.50 28.36 0.82
C GLY A 213 3.40 28.09 -0.41
N MET A 214 3.40 26.86 -0.94
CA MET A 214 4.24 26.50 -2.09
C MET A 214 3.56 26.85 -3.42
N GLU A 215 4.37 27.06 -4.47
CA GLU A 215 3.87 27.15 -5.84
C GLU A 215 3.74 25.75 -6.45
N TYR A 216 2.53 25.37 -6.86
CA TYR A 216 2.22 24.14 -7.58
C TYR A 216 0.95 24.30 -8.42
N ASP A 217 0.76 23.41 -9.40
CA ASP A 217 -0.42 23.39 -10.27
C ASP A 217 -1.48 22.40 -9.78
N GLY A 218 -1.09 21.30 -9.14
CA GLY A 218 -1.98 20.29 -8.59
C GLY A 218 -1.43 19.60 -7.35
N LEU A 219 -2.32 18.97 -6.58
CA LEU A 219 -2.02 18.24 -5.36
C LEU A 219 -2.25 16.74 -5.58
N PHE A 220 -1.26 15.95 -5.22
CA PHE A 220 -1.35 14.48 -5.22
C PHE A 220 -1.20 13.94 -3.79
N ILE A 221 -2.08 13.05 -3.36
CA ILE A 221 -2.01 12.44 -2.03
C ILE A 221 -1.77 10.95 -2.22
N SER A 222 -0.62 10.47 -1.76
CA SER A 222 -0.19 9.10 -2.03
C SER A 222 -0.92 8.05 -1.21
N ASN A 223 -0.66 6.78 -1.55
CA ASN A 223 -0.95 5.62 -0.72
C ASN A 223 -0.15 5.64 0.59
N GLY A 224 -0.50 4.77 1.52
CA GLY A 224 0.23 4.61 2.78
C GLY A 224 -0.37 3.57 3.71
N PRO A 225 0.36 3.18 4.78
CA PRO A 225 -0.05 2.20 5.78
C PRO A 225 -0.89 2.79 6.90
N GLY A 226 -1.55 1.91 7.64
CA GLY A 226 -2.12 2.22 8.94
C GLY A 226 -3.53 2.78 8.90
N ASP A 227 -3.88 3.41 9.99
CA ASP A 227 -5.19 4.00 10.24
C ASP A 227 -5.21 5.47 9.80
N PRO A 228 -6.10 5.89 8.87
CA PRO A 228 -6.19 7.29 8.44
C PRO A 228 -6.56 8.27 9.57
N ASP A 229 -7.09 7.77 10.69
CA ASP A 229 -7.38 8.61 11.85
C ASP A 229 -6.11 9.08 12.58
N THR A 230 -4.95 8.50 12.30
CA THR A 230 -3.66 8.96 12.82
C THR A 230 -3.04 10.09 11.99
N CYS A 231 -3.67 10.52 10.89
CA CYS A 231 -3.13 11.48 9.92
C CYS A 231 -3.86 12.84 9.91
N ASP A 232 -4.37 13.31 11.05
CA ASP A 232 -5.16 14.54 11.12
C ASP A 232 -4.44 15.80 10.63
N GLU A 233 -3.11 15.90 10.81
CA GLU A 233 -2.33 17.02 10.29
C GLU A 233 -2.40 17.10 8.76
N ALA A 234 -2.25 15.97 8.05
CA ALA A 234 -2.43 15.92 6.60
C ALA A 234 -3.83 16.36 6.19
N VAL A 235 -4.87 15.88 6.89
CA VAL A 235 -6.27 16.27 6.64
C VAL A 235 -6.47 17.77 6.78
N GLN A 236 -5.85 18.41 7.80
CA GLN A 236 -5.93 19.86 8.01
C GLN A 236 -5.25 20.63 6.88
N HIS A 237 -4.06 20.21 6.42
CA HIS A 237 -3.35 20.86 5.32
C HIS A 237 -4.09 20.71 3.98
N ILE A 238 -4.65 19.52 3.69
CA ILE A 238 -5.47 19.30 2.50
C ILE A 238 -6.71 20.20 2.55
N ARG A 239 -7.44 20.26 3.67
CA ARG A 239 -8.61 21.13 3.86
C ARG A 239 -8.26 22.60 3.64
N LYS A 240 -7.13 23.06 4.20
CA LYS A 240 -6.63 24.42 4.01
C LYS A 240 -6.32 24.69 2.54
N ALA A 241 -5.64 23.80 1.83
CA ALA A 241 -5.36 23.94 0.40
C ALA A 241 -6.65 24.06 -0.44
N MET A 242 -7.65 23.23 -0.17
CA MET A 242 -8.96 23.27 -0.83
C MET A 242 -9.73 24.56 -0.57
N SER A 243 -9.54 25.19 0.59
CA SER A 243 -10.16 26.50 0.88
C SER A 243 -9.48 27.68 0.17
N LEU A 244 -8.22 27.51 -0.23
CA LEU A 244 -7.41 28.57 -0.86
C LEU A 244 -7.50 28.55 -2.40
N SER A 245 -7.77 27.40 -3.02
CA SER A 245 -7.79 27.27 -4.46
C SER A 245 -8.57 26.03 -4.93
N ASP A 246 -9.01 26.07 -6.20
CA ASP A 246 -9.65 24.94 -6.87
C ASP A 246 -8.66 24.12 -7.71
N LYS A 247 -7.38 24.10 -7.35
CA LYS A 247 -6.38 23.30 -8.04
C LYS A 247 -6.75 21.82 -8.02
N PRO A 248 -6.46 21.07 -9.09
CA PRO A 248 -6.75 19.64 -9.15
C PRO A 248 -6.16 18.86 -7.99
N ILE A 249 -6.93 17.89 -7.47
CA ILE A 249 -6.49 16.97 -6.42
C ILE A 249 -6.75 15.55 -6.86
N PHE A 250 -5.74 14.69 -6.74
CA PHE A 250 -5.90 13.24 -6.91
C PHE A 250 -5.32 12.48 -5.72
N GLY A 251 -6.13 11.62 -5.09
CA GLY A 251 -5.73 10.78 -3.96
C GLY A 251 -5.76 9.29 -4.30
N ILE A 252 -4.74 8.53 -3.89
CA ILE A 252 -4.68 7.08 -4.08
C ILE A 252 -4.65 6.39 -2.71
N CYS A 253 -5.51 5.38 -2.50
CA CYS A 253 -5.57 4.51 -1.33
C CYS A 253 -5.69 5.31 -0.03
N MET A 254 -4.62 5.49 0.76
CA MET A 254 -4.62 6.41 1.92
C MET A 254 -5.07 7.82 1.49
N GLY A 255 -4.63 8.30 0.34
CA GLY A 255 -5.03 9.60 -0.21
C GLY A 255 -6.53 9.69 -0.51
N ASN A 256 -7.19 8.60 -0.94
CA ASN A 256 -8.64 8.53 -1.04
C ASN A 256 -9.32 8.70 0.33
N GLN A 257 -8.79 8.02 1.35
CA GLN A 257 -9.34 8.07 2.71
C GLN A 257 -9.19 9.47 3.33
N LEU A 258 -8.00 10.09 3.20
CA LEU A 258 -7.76 11.45 3.72
C LEU A 258 -8.62 12.50 2.99
N LEU A 259 -8.73 12.41 1.66
CA LEU A 259 -9.60 13.31 0.88
C LEU A 259 -11.08 13.13 1.26
N SER A 260 -11.51 11.88 1.51
CA SER A 260 -12.87 11.57 1.96
C SER A 260 -13.17 12.14 3.36
N LYS A 261 -12.20 12.08 4.29
CA LYS A 261 -12.31 12.75 5.60
C LYS A 261 -12.47 14.26 5.47
N VAL A 262 -11.74 14.90 4.55
CA VAL A 262 -11.93 16.32 4.25
C VAL A 262 -13.32 16.58 3.70
N GLY A 263 -13.86 15.70 2.88
CA GLY A 263 -15.22 15.72 2.35
C GLY A 263 -16.33 15.38 3.37
N GLY A 264 -15.96 15.12 4.63
CA GLY A 264 -16.90 14.84 5.72
C GLY A 264 -17.27 13.37 5.89
N ALA A 265 -16.68 12.47 5.12
CA ALA A 265 -16.97 11.05 5.21
C ALA A 265 -16.31 10.38 6.42
N THR A 266 -16.98 9.36 6.93
CA THR A 266 -16.43 8.43 7.92
C THR A 266 -15.67 7.31 7.21
N ILE A 267 -14.54 6.92 7.78
CA ILE A 267 -13.74 5.78 7.33
C ILE A 267 -13.97 4.64 8.33
N TYR A 268 -14.13 3.42 7.83
CA TYR A 268 -14.30 2.24 8.68
C TYR A 268 -13.33 1.13 8.31
N LYS A 269 -12.94 0.33 9.29
CA LYS A 269 -12.06 -0.82 9.07
C LYS A 269 -12.86 -1.97 8.45
N LEU A 270 -12.39 -2.47 7.31
CA LEU A 270 -12.90 -3.69 6.69
C LEU A 270 -12.53 -4.91 7.52
N LYS A 271 -13.33 -5.94 7.50
CA LYS A 271 -13.11 -7.17 8.28
C LYS A 271 -11.74 -7.79 7.99
N TYR A 272 -11.36 -7.92 6.71
CA TYR A 272 -10.06 -8.48 6.30
C TYR A 272 -9.37 -7.66 5.19
N GLY A 273 -10.00 -6.58 4.71
CA GLY A 273 -9.45 -5.71 3.69
C GLY A 273 -9.42 -6.33 2.28
N HIS A 274 -8.99 -5.52 1.31
CA HIS A 274 -8.77 -5.95 -0.06
C HIS A 274 -7.27 -5.95 -0.37
N ARG A 275 -6.70 -7.15 -0.59
CA ARG A 275 -5.29 -7.31 -0.97
C ARG A 275 -5.18 -8.36 -2.06
N SER A 276 -5.16 -7.88 -3.32
CA SER A 276 -5.10 -8.74 -4.51
C SER A 276 -4.90 -7.91 -5.77
N HIS A 277 -4.66 -8.59 -6.90
CA HIS A 277 -4.54 -7.97 -8.23
C HIS A 277 -5.77 -8.21 -9.13
N ASN A 278 -6.89 -8.68 -8.59
CA ASN A 278 -8.07 -9.06 -9.36
C ASN A 278 -9.38 -8.54 -8.76
N GLN A 279 -9.35 -7.37 -8.13
CA GLN A 279 -10.55 -6.74 -7.58
C GLN A 279 -11.32 -5.99 -8.68
N PRO A 280 -12.58 -6.41 -8.96
CA PRO A 280 -13.39 -5.76 -9.97
C PRO A 280 -14.02 -4.48 -9.40
N VAL A 281 -13.86 -3.37 -10.10
CA VAL A 281 -14.51 -2.11 -9.76
C VAL A 281 -15.33 -1.59 -10.92
N ARG A 282 -16.45 -0.92 -10.64
CA ARG A 282 -17.28 -0.24 -11.62
C ARG A 282 -17.17 1.26 -11.44
N MET A 283 -16.99 2.00 -12.54
CA MET A 283 -17.07 3.45 -12.56
C MET A 283 -18.54 3.88 -12.51
N VAL A 284 -18.91 4.60 -11.47
CA VAL A 284 -20.30 5.02 -11.21
C VAL A 284 -20.83 5.93 -12.34
N GLY A 285 -22.06 5.69 -12.75
CA GLY A 285 -22.70 6.41 -13.86
C GLY A 285 -22.31 5.93 -15.26
N THR A 286 -21.53 4.84 -15.35
CA THR A 286 -21.11 4.24 -16.62
C THR A 286 -21.24 2.71 -16.60
N GLU A 287 -21.09 2.07 -17.77
CA GLU A 287 -20.97 0.61 -17.90
C GLU A 287 -19.52 0.11 -17.81
N ARG A 288 -18.55 1.01 -17.52
CA ARG A 288 -17.13 0.66 -17.47
C ARG A 288 -16.78 -0.05 -16.18
N CYS A 289 -16.18 -1.23 -16.31
CA CYS A 289 -15.64 -2.03 -15.24
C CYS A 289 -14.15 -2.26 -15.47
N PHE A 290 -13.38 -2.35 -14.39
CA PHE A 290 -11.93 -2.54 -14.42
C PHE A 290 -11.55 -3.62 -13.43
N ILE A 291 -10.49 -4.36 -13.74
CA ILE A 291 -9.79 -5.20 -12.76
C ILE A 291 -8.67 -4.36 -12.17
N THR A 292 -8.59 -4.34 -10.83
CA THR A 292 -7.67 -3.46 -10.11
C THR A 292 -6.77 -4.19 -9.13
N SER A 293 -5.59 -3.60 -8.89
CA SER A 293 -4.70 -3.95 -7.79
C SER A 293 -5.12 -3.20 -6.53
N GLN A 294 -5.24 -3.90 -5.41
CA GLN A 294 -5.67 -3.30 -4.13
C GLN A 294 -4.81 -3.79 -2.96
N ASN A 295 -4.56 -2.90 -2.02
CA ASN A 295 -3.91 -3.19 -0.74
C ASN A 295 -4.39 -2.21 0.32
N HIS A 296 -5.59 -2.42 0.87
CA HIS A 296 -6.14 -1.56 1.92
C HIS A 296 -6.98 -2.34 2.94
N GLY A 297 -6.98 -1.86 4.18
CA GLY A 297 -7.79 -2.41 5.28
C GLY A 297 -8.96 -1.50 5.71
N TYR A 298 -9.09 -0.33 5.11
CA TYR A 298 -10.12 0.66 5.43
C TYR A 298 -10.90 1.06 4.18
N ALA A 299 -12.15 1.45 4.36
CA ALA A 299 -13.03 1.92 3.30
C ALA A 299 -13.84 3.15 3.72
N VAL A 300 -14.30 3.90 2.75
CA VAL A 300 -15.16 5.08 2.93
C VAL A 300 -16.63 4.66 3.07
N ASP A 301 -17.34 5.16 4.08
CA ASP A 301 -18.78 4.99 4.17
C ASP A 301 -19.48 5.98 3.23
N ASN A 302 -20.05 5.47 2.14
CA ASN A 302 -20.77 6.24 1.14
C ASN A 302 -21.94 7.08 1.72
N ASN A 303 -22.55 6.61 2.81
CA ASN A 303 -23.72 7.27 3.41
C ASN A 303 -23.34 8.54 4.18
N THR A 304 -22.05 8.72 4.46
CA THR A 304 -21.53 9.86 5.23
C THR A 304 -20.85 10.91 4.36
N LEU A 305 -20.75 10.69 3.03
CA LEU A 305 -20.18 11.65 2.10
C LEU A 305 -20.96 12.99 2.14
N GLY A 306 -20.23 14.10 2.21
CA GLY A 306 -20.82 15.44 2.12
C GLY A 306 -21.59 15.66 0.83
N ALA A 307 -22.57 16.56 0.85
CA ALA A 307 -23.52 16.78 -0.25
C ALA A 307 -22.86 17.14 -1.61
N ASP A 308 -21.64 17.70 -1.59
CA ASP A 308 -20.89 18.09 -2.78
C ASP A 308 -20.04 16.94 -3.37
N TRP A 309 -20.02 15.80 -2.71
CA TRP A 309 -19.25 14.63 -3.11
C TRP A 309 -20.13 13.48 -3.56
N GLU A 310 -19.58 12.60 -4.37
CA GLU A 310 -20.24 11.38 -4.80
C GLU A 310 -19.22 10.25 -5.01
N PRO A 311 -19.64 8.97 -4.91
CA PRO A 311 -18.79 7.85 -5.26
C PRO A 311 -18.38 7.92 -6.75
N LEU A 312 -17.10 7.72 -7.04
CA LEU A 312 -16.57 7.59 -8.39
C LEU A 312 -16.44 6.13 -8.82
N PHE A 313 -16.03 5.28 -7.89
CA PHE A 313 -15.88 3.84 -8.11
C PHE A 313 -16.49 3.03 -6.96
N ILE A 314 -17.00 1.85 -7.30
CA ILE A 314 -17.59 0.89 -6.36
C ILE A 314 -17.03 -0.50 -6.63
N ASN A 315 -16.64 -1.21 -5.57
CA ASN A 315 -16.23 -2.62 -5.65
C ASN A 315 -17.43 -3.50 -6.03
N MET A 316 -17.24 -4.39 -7.00
CA MET A 316 -18.34 -5.24 -7.47
C MET A 316 -18.53 -6.50 -6.62
N ASN A 317 -17.60 -6.83 -5.72
CA ASN A 317 -17.71 -7.99 -4.83
C ASN A 317 -18.56 -7.70 -3.60
N ASP A 318 -18.38 -6.51 -2.98
CA ASP A 318 -19.00 -6.19 -1.69
C ASP A 318 -19.68 -4.81 -1.64
N GLY A 319 -19.61 -4.02 -2.71
CA GLY A 319 -20.24 -2.70 -2.80
C GLY A 319 -19.50 -1.60 -2.04
N SER A 320 -18.32 -1.86 -1.50
CA SER A 320 -17.50 -0.84 -0.84
C SER A 320 -17.10 0.29 -1.78
N ASN A 321 -16.86 1.47 -1.21
CA ASN A 321 -16.35 2.62 -1.96
C ASN A 321 -14.93 2.36 -2.46
N GLU A 322 -14.70 2.63 -3.72
CA GLU A 322 -13.39 2.48 -4.38
C GLU A 322 -12.85 3.80 -4.95
N GLY A 323 -13.45 4.91 -4.58
CA GLY A 323 -13.04 6.26 -4.97
C GLY A 323 -14.20 7.24 -4.92
N ILE A 324 -13.86 8.50 -4.73
CA ILE A 324 -14.82 9.61 -4.68
C ILE A 324 -14.44 10.69 -5.70
N ARG A 325 -15.43 11.53 -6.04
CA ARG A 325 -15.19 12.78 -6.78
C ARG A 325 -16.06 13.91 -6.24
N HIS A 326 -15.56 15.12 -6.35
CA HIS A 326 -16.35 16.30 -6.09
C HIS A 326 -17.21 16.65 -7.33
N LYS A 327 -18.46 17.05 -7.14
CA LYS A 327 -19.44 17.25 -8.22
C LYS A 327 -19.09 18.40 -9.18
N THR A 328 -18.35 19.41 -8.71
CA THR A 328 -18.05 20.63 -9.46
C THR A 328 -16.58 21.03 -9.48
N LYS A 329 -15.75 20.49 -8.59
CA LYS A 329 -14.32 20.80 -8.50
C LYS A 329 -13.49 19.66 -9.08
N PRO A 330 -12.26 19.93 -9.56
CA PRO A 330 -11.39 18.93 -10.16
C PRO A 330 -10.70 18.07 -9.08
N TRP A 331 -11.48 17.51 -8.16
CA TRP A 331 -11.01 16.71 -7.03
C TRP A 331 -11.58 15.29 -7.11
N PHE A 332 -10.71 14.31 -7.14
CA PHE A 332 -11.12 12.91 -7.21
C PHE A 332 -10.09 11.97 -6.59
N SER A 333 -10.46 10.72 -6.40
CA SER A 333 -9.59 9.71 -5.80
C SER A 333 -9.92 8.30 -6.30
N ALA A 334 -8.98 7.38 -6.05
CA ALA A 334 -9.15 5.95 -6.18
C ALA A 334 -8.67 5.24 -4.91
N GLN A 335 -9.44 4.27 -4.41
CA GLN A 335 -9.04 3.43 -3.30
C GLN A 335 -8.04 2.35 -3.74
N PHE A 336 -8.19 1.88 -4.98
CA PHE A 336 -7.27 0.94 -5.63
C PHE A 336 -6.00 1.65 -6.13
N HIS A 337 -5.06 0.87 -6.65
CA HIS A 337 -3.76 1.33 -7.13
C HIS A 337 -3.71 1.39 -8.66
N PRO A 338 -4.01 2.53 -9.31
CA PRO A 338 -3.99 2.66 -10.76
C PRO A 338 -2.56 2.58 -11.35
N GLU A 339 -1.53 2.81 -10.53
CA GLU A 339 -0.14 2.62 -10.89
C GLU A 339 0.27 1.15 -10.98
N ALA A 340 -0.54 0.23 -10.43
CA ALA A 340 -0.27 -1.20 -10.32
C ALA A 340 1.08 -1.50 -9.62
N ALA A 341 2.02 -2.15 -10.28
CA ALA A 341 3.34 -2.60 -9.84
C ALA A 341 3.31 -3.38 -8.51
N SER A 342 2.87 -4.61 -8.55
CA SER A 342 2.41 -5.43 -9.66
C SER A 342 0.89 -5.36 -9.84
N GLY A 343 0.39 -5.96 -10.92
CA GLY A 343 -1.04 -6.06 -11.19
C GLY A 343 -1.47 -5.41 -12.53
N PRO A 344 -2.79 -5.34 -12.79
CA PRO A 344 -3.35 -4.79 -14.04
C PRO A 344 -3.13 -3.27 -14.13
N THR A 345 -2.88 -2.79 -15.34
CA THR A 345 -2.63 -1.37 -15.65
C THR A 345 -3.83 -0.67 -16.30
N ASP A 346 -4.99 -1.31 -16.32
CA ASP A 346 -6.21 -0.83 -16.99
C ASP A 346 -6.68 0.55 -16.50
N THR A 347 -6.28 0.94 -15.30
CA THR A 347 -6.69 2.20 -14.67
C THR A 347 -5.60 3.28 -14.65
N GLU A 348 -4.43 3.05 -15.29
CA GLU A 348 -3.36 4.05 -15.37
C GLU A 348 -3.80 5.37 -16.04
N PHE A 349 -4.87 5.34 -16.86
CA PHE A 349 -5.47 6.53 -17.47
C PHE A 349 -5.91 7.61 -16.46
N LEU A 350 -6.11 7.26 -15.18
CA LEU A 350 -6.45 8.23 -14.13
C LEU A 350 -5.33 9.26 -13.91
N PHE A 351 -4.08 8.87 -14.13
CA PHE A 351 -2.97 9.83 -14.14
C PHE A 351 -3.07 10.80 -15.33
N ASP A 352 -3.50 10.33 -16.51
CA ASP A 352 -3.73 11.20 -17.68
C ASP A 352 -4.86 12.20 -17.42
N GLU A 353 -5.95 11.71 -16.79
CA GLU A 353 -7.06 12.60 -16.40
C GLU A 353 -6.61 13.67 -15.39
N PHE A 354 -5.81 13.29 -14.39
CA PHE A 354 -5.26 14.25 -13.42
C PHE A 354 -4.36 15.29 -14.10
N VAL A 355 -3.41 14.85 -14.94
CA VAL A 355 -2.46 15.76 -15.61
C VAL A 355 -3.14 16.70 -16.61
N LYS A 356 -4.23 16.27 -17.27
CA LYS A 356 -5.04 17.15 -18.14
C LYS A 356 -5.71 18.30 -17.39
N LEU A 357 -5.96 18.13 -16.09
CA LEU A 357 -6.60 19.15 -15.26
C LEU A 357 -5.61 20.21 -14.74
N LEU A 358 -4.29 19.91 -14.75
CA LEU A 358 -3.23 20.84 -14.36
C LEU A 358 -3.13 22.00 -15.38
#